data_7c7a5ea400d76769f199cdd4b98e302f
#
_entry.id   7c7a5ea400d76769f199cdd4b98e302f
#
_cell.length_a   1.000
_cell.length_b   1.000
_cell.length_c   1.000
_cell.angle_alpha   90.00
_cell.angle_beta   90.00
_cell.angle_gamma   90.00
#
_symmetry.space_group_name_H-M   'P 1'
#
loop_
_entity.id
_entity.type
_entity.pdbx_description
1 polymer ?
#
loop_
_entity_poly.entity_id
_entity_poly.type
_entity_poly.pdbx_seq_one_letter_code
_entity_poly.pdbx_strand_id
1 'polypeptide(L)'
;GFSVNLIIFNGEMERVPKEVIEAAELDGVTMTQEFAHILFPMMWATLSTIIVTNVANVFTASGAVLLLTNGDYDTASISYWIYITTKNELSIYYPSTVAMCCTLIAFPIVLLVKKLTEKIYPDIYY
;
A
#
# COMPACT_ATOMS: atom_id res chain seq x y z
N GLY A 1 -0.23 -9.82 0.23
CA GLY A 1 0.31 -8.64 -0.37
C GLY A 1 0.10 -8.50 -1.87
N PHE A 2 0.96 -9.11 -2.69
CA PHE A 2 0.98 -8.84 -4.15
C PHE A 2 -0.33 -9.20 -4.86
N SER A 3 -0.90 -10.36 -4.56
CA SER A 3 -2.14 -10.86 -5.19
C SER A 3 -3.34 -9.93 -4.96
N VAL A 4 -3.48 -9.38 -3.76
CA VAL A 4 -4.58 -8.46 -3.44
C VAL A 4 -4.43 -7.15 -4.22
N ASN A 5 -3.21 -6.62 -4.32
CA ASN A 5 -2.94 -5.40 -5.08
C ASN A 5 -3.22 -5.59 -6.57
N LEU A 6 -2.93 -6.77 -7.14
CA LEU A 6 -3.27 -7.10 -8.53
C LEU A 6 -4.78 -7.14 -8.76
N ILE A 7 -5.55 -7.72 -7.85
CA ILE A 7 -7.02 -7.78 -7.97
C ILE A 7 -7.61 -6.37 -7.94
N ILE A 8 -7.15 -5.53 -7.01
CA ILE A 8 -7.60 -4.14 -6.90
C ILE A 8 -7.25 -3.38 -8.19
N PHE A 9 -6.04 -3.55 -8.69
CA PHE A 9 -5.57 -2.89 -9.91
C PHE A 9 -6.37 -3.32 -11.15
N ASN A 10 -6.62 -4.62 -11.32
CA ASN A 10 -7.46 -5.13 -12.41
C ASN A 10 -8.89 -4.61 -12.34
N GLY A 11 -9.48 -4.60 -11.14
CA GLY A 11 -10.83 -4.06 -10.95
C GLY A 11 -10.94 -2.58 -11.29
N GLU A 12 -9.87 -1.81 -11.10
CA GLU A 12 -9.83 -0.40 -11.46
C GLU A 12 -9.66 -0.19 -12.97
N MET A 13 -8.86 -1.04 -13.62
CA MET A 13 -8.74 -1.00 -15.08
C MET A 13 -10.08 -1.27 -15.78
N GLU A 14 -10.91 -2.17 -15.24
CA GLU A 14 -12.25 -2.44 -15.77
C GLU A 14 -13.24 -1.30 -15.61
N ARG A 15 -12.97 -0.36 -14.71
CA ARG A 15 -13.80 0.85 -14.50
C ARG A 15 -13.57 1.93 -15.55
N VAL A 16 -12.48 1.88 -16.28
CA VAL A 16 -12.20 2.85 -17.34
C VAL A 16 -13.25 2.65 -18.45
N PRO A 17 -14.04 3.69 -18.78
CA PRO A 17 -15.07 3.57 -19.81
C PRO A 17 -14.43 3.26 -21.17
N LYS A 18 -14.91 2.23 -21.84
CA LYS A 18 -14.42 1.85 -23.18
C LYS A 18 -14.58 2.98 -24.21
N GLU A 19 -15.61 3.80 -24.04
CA GLU A 19 -15.90 4.96 -24.89
C GLU A 19 -14.74 5.97 -24.89
N VAL A 20 -14.05 6.13 -23.76
CA VAL A 20 -12.88 7.04 -23.66
C VAL A 20 -11.69 6.46 -24.42
N ILE A 21 -11.50 5.16 -24.36
CA ILE A 21 -10.43 4.45 -25.08
C ILE A 21 -10.70 4.50 -26.59
N GLU A 22 -11.92 4.17 -27.01
CA GLU A 22 -12.34 4.20 -28.41
C GLU A 22 -12.24 5.61 -29.01
N ALA A 23 -12.60 6.66 -28.25
CA ALA A 23 -12.42 8.03 -28.68
C ALA A 23 -10.95 8.41 -28.87
N ALA A 24 -10.07 7.99 -27.96
CA ALA A 24 -8.62 8.21 -28.07
C ALA A 24 -8.00 7.48 -29.28
N GLU A 25 -8.46 6.27 -29.59
CA GLU A 25 -8.04 5.52 -30.77
C GLU A 25 -8.45 6.25 -32.07
N LEU A 26 -9.66 6.83 -32.12
CA LEU A 26 -10.14 7.60 -33.25
C LEU A 26 -9.31 8.88 -33.47
N ASP A 27 -8.81 9.49 -32.40
CA ASP A 27 -7.93 10.66 -32.45
C ASP A 27 -6.48 10.29 -32.84
N GLY A 28 -6.17 9.00 -33.04
CA GLY A 28 -4.84 8.52 -33.44
C GLY A 28 -3.79 8.57 -32.33
N VAL A 29 -4.23 8.53 -31.08
CA VAL A 29 -3.35 8.51 -29.89
C VAL A 29 -2.56 7.22 -29.86
N THR A 30 -1.25 7.30 -29.63
CA THR A 30 -0.42 6.12 -29.48
C THR A 30 -0.67 5.44 -28.13
N MET A 31 -0.49 4.12 -28.05
CA MET A 31 -0.71 3.33 -26.83
C MET A 31 0.02 3.87 -25.59
N THR A 32 1.21 4.45 -25.79
CA THR A 32 1.99 5.09 -24.71
C THR A 32 1.38 6.41 -24.24
N GLN A 33 0.81 7.18 -25.14
CA GLN A 33 0.12 8.45 -24.84
C GLN A 33 -1.21 8.19 -24.14
N GLU A 34 -1.96 7.19 -24.61
CA GLU A 34 -3.21 6.71 -23.99
C GLU A 34 -2.93 6.30 -22.53
N PHE A 35 -1.91 5.46 -22.31
CA PHE A 35 -1.54 5.03 -20.96
C PHE A 35 -1.16 6.22 -20.06
N ALA A 36 -0.29 7.11 -20.54
CA ALA A 36 0.28 8.17 -19.71
C ALA A 36 -0.71 9.32 -19.42
N HIS A 37 -1.62 9.63 -20.35
CA HIS A 37 -2.50 10.81 -20.24
C HIS A 37 -3.94 10.46 -19.87
N ILE A 38 -4.39 9.23 -20.10
CA ILE A 38 -5.76 8.81 -19.84
C ILE A 38 -5.80 7.78 -18.72
N LEU A 39 -5.17 6.62 -18.90
CA LEU A 39 -5.24 5.52 -17.94
C LEU A 39 -4.57 5.84 -16.61
N PHE A 40 -3.34 6.36 -16.65
CA PHE A 40 -2.56 6.63 -15.46
C PHE A 40 -3.22 7.63 -14.50
N PRO A 41 -3.69 8.82 -14.95
CA PRO A 41 -4.38 9.75 -14.05
C PRO A 41 -5.70 9.20 -13.52
N MET A 42 -6.47 8.45 -14.32
CA MET A 42 -7.72 7.85 -13.86
C MET A 42 -7.50 6.79 -12.77
N MET A 43 -6.40 6.05 -12.85
CA MET A 43 -6.04 5.00 -11.88
C MET A 43 -5.27 5.54 -10.67
N TRP A 44 -4.93 6.85 -10.65
CA TRP A 44 -4.08 7.42 -9.61
C TRP A 44 -4.67 7.30 -8.20
N ALA A 45 -5.97 7.47 -8.04
CA ALA A 45 -6.65 7.34 -6.76
C ALA A 45 -6.44 5.95 -6.14
N THR A 46 -6.56 4.91 -6.96
CA THR A 46 -6.30 3.52 -6.52
C THR A 46 -4.84 3.25 -6.26
N LEU A 47 -3.94 3.76 -7.12
CA LEU A 47 -2.49 3.66 -6.89
C LEU A 47 -2.08 4.34 -5.59
N SER A 48 -2.61 5.52 -5.29
CA SER A 48 -2.35 6.23 -4.04
C SER A 48 -2.80 5.42 -2.82
N THR A 49 -3.96 4.81 -2.88
CA THR A 49 -4.49 3.94 -1.83
C THR A 49 -3.62 2.70 -1.62
N ILE A 50 -3.15 2.07 -2.69
CA ILE A 50 -2.23 0.93 -2.63
C ILE A 50 -0.90 1.33 -1.99
N ILE A 51 -0.33 2.48 -2.37
CA ILE A 51 0.92 3.00 -1.80
C ILE A 51 0.77 3.24 -0.30
N VAL A 52 -0.28 3.96 0.11
CA VAL A 52 -0.56 4.27 1.53
C VAL A 52 -0.73 2.98 2.35
N THR A 53 -1.49 2.02 1.82
CA THR A 53 -1.71 0.73 2.48
C THR A 53 -0.42 -0.08 2.60
N ASN A 54 0.43 -0.10 1.57
CA ASN A 54 1.71 -0.80 1.63
C ASN A 54 2.69 -0.14 2.61
N VAL A 55 2.72 1.19 2.71
CA VAL A 55 3.51 1.89 3.72
C VAL A 55 3.04 1.51 5.14
N ALA A 56 1.73 1.47 5.38
CA ALA A 56 1.19 1.01 6.66
C ALA A 56 1.57 -0.45 6.97
N ASN A 57 1.57 -1.33 5.96
CA ASN A 57 1.93 -2.74 6.10
C ASN A 57 3.41 -2.97 6.45
N VAL A 58 4.31 -2.04 6.14
CA VAL A 58 5.73 -2.14 6.55
C VAL A 58 5.86 -2.27 8.07
N PHE A 59 5.03 -1.53 8.82
CA PHE A 59 5.06 -1.55 10.28
C PHE A 59 4.43 -2.80 10.90
N THR A 60 3.64 -3.56 10.13
CA THR A 60 2.94 -4.76 10.60
C THR A 60 3.48 -6.07 10.00
N ALA A 61 4.52 -5.99 9.17
CA ALA A 61 5.08 -7.15 8.49
C ALA A 61 5.83 -8.07 9.45
N SER A 62 5.22 -9.19 9.84
CA SER A 62 5.83 -10.21 10.69
C SER A 62 5.70 -11.64 10.12
N GLY A 63 4.70 -11.88 9.28
CA GLY A 63 4.38 -13.22 8.81
C GLY A 63 5.48 -13.90 8.00
N ALA A 64 6.14 -13.16 7.10
CA ALA A 64 7.24 -13.70 6.30
C ALA A 64 8.46 -14.03 7.16
N VAL A 65 8.79 -13.18 8.13
CA VAL A 65 9.90 -13.41 9.07
C VAL A 65 9.64 -14.65 9.93
N LEU A 66 8.41 -14.81 10.44
CA LEU A 66 8.03 -15.96 11.24
C LEU A 66 8.15 -17.29 10.47
N LEU A 67 7.74 -17.29 9.19
CA LEU A 67 7.67 -18.52 8.39
C LEU A 67 9.01 -18.92 7.76
N LEU A 68 9.85 -17.94 7.38
CA LEU A 68 11.05 -18.20 6.60
C LEU A 68 12.32 -18.26 7.46
N THR A 69 12.49 -17.32 8.37
CA THR A 69 13.75 -17.17 9.13
C THR A 69 13.59 -17.35 10.62
N ASN A 70 12.36 -17.31 11.13
CA ASN A 70 12.07 -17.34 12.57
C ASN A 70 12.88 -16.29 13.35
N GLY A 71 13.21 -15.17 12.70
CA GLY A 71 13.99 -14.08 13.28
C GLY A 71 15.51 -14.27 13.29
N ASP A 72 16.01 -15.36 12.72
CA ASP A 72 17.44 -15.61 12.57
C ASP A 72 18.08 -14.72 11.48
N TYR A 73 19.40 -14.65 11.44
CA TYR A 73 20.17 -13.88 10.44
C TYR A 73 19.86 -12.37 10.41
N ASP A 74 19.60 -11.77 11.57
CA ASP A 74 19.27 -10.33 11.71
C ASP A 74 18.02 -9.91 10.93
N THR A 75 17.11 -10.83 10.66
CA THR A 75 15.84 -10.55 9.92
C THR A 75 14.69 -10.20 10.84
N ALA A 76 14.90 -10.11 12.14
CA ALA A 76 13.86 -9.82 13.12
C ALA A 76 13.24 -8.42 12.91
N SER A 77 11.95 -8.38 12.53
CA SER A 77 11.19 -7.14 12.50
C SER A 77 10.62 -6.78 13.88
N ILE A 78 10.28 -5.51 14.10
CA ILE A 78 9.65 -5.05 15.35
C ILE A 78 8.37 -5.83 15.63
N SER A 79 7.54 -6.06 14.60
CA SER A 79 6.31 -6.84 14.73
C SER A 79 6.54 -8.29 15.08
N TYR A 80 7.60 -8.90 14.54
CA TYR A 80 8.02 -10.25 14.90
C TYR A 80 8.48 -10.29 16.37
N TRP A 81 9.29 -9.34 16.82
CA TRP A 81 9.75 -9.23 18.19
C TRP A 81 8.58 -9.08 19.18
N ILE A 82 7.60 -8.21 18.86
CA ILE A 82 6.37 -8.05 19.65
C ILE A 82 5.63 -9.38 19.76
N TYR A 83 5.49 -10.11 18.65
CA TYR A 83 4.80 -11.41 18.62
C TYR A 83 5.50 -12.45 19.52
N ILE A 84 6.81 -12.62 19.37
CA ILE A 84 7.60 -13.60 20.14
C ILE A 84 7.62 -13.25 21.63
N THR A 85 7.81 -11.97 21.97
CA THR A 85 7.81 -11.53 23.38
C THR A 85 6.45 -11.74 24.02
N THR A 86 5.36 -11.45 23.30
CA THR A 86 3.99 -11.72 23.80
C THR A 86 3.73 -13.21 24.02
N LYS A 87 4.31 -14.06 23.16
CA LYS A 87 4.13 -15.51 23.26
C LYS A 87 4.96 -16.15 24.37
N ASN A 88 6.18 -15.69 24.57
CA ASN A 88 7.16 -16.31 25.47
C ASN A 88 7.13 -15.73 26.89
N GLU A 89 6.78 -14.48 27.02
CA GLU A 89 6.69 -13.81 28.31
C GLU A 89 5.23 -13.76 28.77
N LEU A 90 4.98 -14.09 30.04
CA LEU A 90 3.67 -13.95 30.70
C LEU A 90 3.23 -12.47 30.86
N SER A 91 4.09 -11.53 30.49
CA SER A 91 3.84 -10.09 30.59
C SER A 91 3.46 -9.50 29.23
N ILE A 92 2.20 -9.11 29.09
CA ILE A 92 1.64 -8.47 27.88
C ILE A 92 1.97 -6.96 27.84
N TYR A 93 2.34 -6.36 28.97
CA TYR A 93 2.48 -4.91 29.11
C TYR A 93 3.59 -4.32 28.23
N TYR A 94 4.76 -4.95 28.21
CA TYR A 94 5.92 -4.44 27.48
C TYR A 94 5.73 -4.44 25.95
N PRO A 95 5.35 -5.56 25.33
CA PRO A 95 5.10 -5.61 23.88
C PRO A 95 3.95 -4.69 23.46
N SER A 96 2.89 -4.55 24.29
CA SER A 96 1.77 -3.64 24.01
C SER A 96 2.20 -2.19 23.99
N THR A 97 3.07 -1.77 24.91
CA THR A 97 3.62 -0.41 24.94
C THR A 97 4.45 -0.11 23.69
N VAL A 98 5.30 -1.06 23.28
CA VAL A 98 6.10 -0.90 22.05
C VAL A 98 5.20 -0.83 20.82
N ALA A 99 4.17 -1.68 20.72
CA ALA A 99 3.20 -1.63 19.62
C ALA A 99 2.48 -0.28 19.56
N MET A 100 2.09 0.29 20.70
CA MET A 100 1.46 1.61 20.78
C MET A 100 2.41 2.72 20.33
N CYS A 101 3.66 2.70 20.76
CA CYS A 101 4.67 3.66 20.31
C CYS A 101 4.90 3.57 18.78
N CYS A 102 5.00 2.36 18.24
CA CYS A 102 5.11 2.16 16.79
C CYS A 102 3.92 2.73 16.03
N THR A 103 2.71 2.55 16.54
CA THR A 103 1.48 3.10 15.94
C THR A 103 1.49 4.64 15.95
N LEU A 104 1.92 5.25 17.07
CA LEU A 104 2.04 6.71 17.18
C LEU A 104 3.05 7.30 16.19
N ILE A 105 4.12 6.57 15.87
CA ILE A 105 5.12 6.98 14.87
C ILE A 105 4.60 6.71 13.45
N ALA A 106 3.98 5.57 13.21
CA ALA A 106 3.47 5.17 11.90
C ALA A 106 2.33 6.09 11.43
N PHE A 107 1.46 6.53 12.33
CA PHE A 107 0.30 7.36 12.00
C PHE A 107 0.66 8.66 11.26
N PRO A 108 1.57 9.53 11.75
CA PRO A 108 1.95 10.73 11.04
C PRO A 108 2.67 10.43 9.71
N ILE A 109 3.45 9.36 9.64
CA ILE A 109 4.14 8.96 8.40
C ILE A 109 3.12 8.59 7.33
N VAL A 110 2.13 7.77 7.67
CA VAL A 110 1.05 7.36 6.75
C VAL A 110 0.25 8.58 6.28
N LEU A 111 -0.10 9.50 7.18
CA LEU A 111 -0.81 10.74 6.82
C LEU A 111 0.02 11.63 5.90
N LEU A 112 1.33 11.71 6.13
CA LEU A 112 2.24 12.49 5.28
C LEU A 112 2.33 11.88 3.88
N VAL A 113 2.49 10.56 3.76
CA VAL A 113 2.51 9.86 2.48
C VAL A 113 1.19 10.05 1.75
N LYS A 114 0.05 9.90 2.44
CA LYS A 114 -1.28 10.16 1.87
C LYS A 114 -1.37 11.58 1.30
N LYS A 115 -1.02 12.58 2.09
CA LYS A 115 -1.06 14.00 1.67
C LYS A 115 -0.12 14.28 0.49
N LEU A 116 1.05 13.64 0.43
CA LEU A 116 1.98 13.78 -0.69
C LEU A 116 1.40 13.16 -1.97
N THR A 117 0.79 12.00 -1.87
CA THR A 117 0.20 11.28 -3.03
C THR A 117 -1.00 12.05 -3.59
N GLU A 118 -1.87 12.58 -2.73
CA GLU A 118 -3.01 13.42 -3.13
C GLU A 118 -2.58 14.77 -3.73
N LYS A 119 -1.41 15.29 -3.36
CA LYS A 119 -0.88 16.54 -3.93
C LYS A 119 -0.35 16.37 -5.35
N ILE A 120 0.08 15.17 -5.75
CA ILE A 120 0.63 14.90 -7.09
C ILE A 120 -0.49 14.92 -8.13
N TYR A 121 -1.61 14.26 -7.83
CA TYR A 121 -2.84 14.32 -8.61
C TYR A 121 -4.01 14.49 -7.64
N PRO A 122 -4.62 15.68 -7.54
CA PRO A 122 -5.84 15.85 -6.76
C PRO A 122 -6.94 14.97 -7.36
N ASP A 123 -7.64 14.25 -6.47
CA ASP A 123 -8.73 13.36 -6.87
C ASP A 123 -9.70 14.12 -7.79
N ILE A 124 -9.77 13.72 -9.04
CA ILE A 124 -10.78 14.20 -9.96
C ILE A 124 -12.04 13.42 -9.63
N TYR A 125 -12.86 13.96 -8.74
CA TYR A 125 -14.21 13.45 -8.51
C TYR A 125 -15.03 13.69 -9.78
N TYR A 126 -15.38 12.62 -10.45
CA TYR A 126 -16.45 12.59 -11.44
C TYR A 126 -17.76 12.19 -10.77
#